data_942879868c04a55559a8c91d29ba0c9d
#
_entry.id   942879868c04a55559a8c91d29ba0c9d
#
_cell.length_a   1.000
_cell.length_b   1.000
_cell.length_c   1.000
_cell.angle_alpha   90.00
_cell.angle_beta   90.00
_cell.angle_gamma   90.00
#
_symmetry.space_group_name_H-M   'P 1'
#
loop_
_entity.id
_entity.type
_entity.pdbx_description
1 polymer ?
#
loop_
_entity_poly.entity_id
_entity_poly.type
_entity_poly.pdbx_seq_one_letter_code
_entity_poly.pdbx_strand_id
1 'polypeptide(L)'
;LITNAQKPAKFLGYDVFIRRCNDLRKDKYGKTVRAFGHKPVLYLNFETMRKKLFDYKVARIAVVNGKEVWKSIVRTYMLNLDDLEIVSQFNAEIRGFYNYYSIANNSYVINSFYHIMSYSMYKVFANKYKSSVKKILLKYKKNKVFQVAYENSKGKTLYQSFYHDGFKRKKVAGNIYCDTIPRTVSITGGRNSLMERLKLQVCELCGATDKLEMHHVRKLKDLKGKSDWEKRKIARRRKTLAVCSKCHAKIDPDRRIRLN
;
A
#
# COMPACT_ATOMS: atom_id res chain seq x y z
N LEU A 1 13.80 7.90 -27.49
CA LEU A 1 15.22 8.11 -27.14
C LEU A 1 15.84 6.76 -26.81
N ILE A 2 16.79 6.31 -27.62
CA ILE A 2 17.52 5.06 -27.36
C ILE A 2 18.72 5.39 -26.49
N THR A 3 18.79 4.81 -25.29
CA THR A 3 19.89 5.03 -24.34
C THR A 3 20.63 3.71 -24.06
N ASN A 4 21.88 3.81 -23.62
CA ASN A 4 22.64 2.63 -23.21
C ASN A 4 21.97 2.01 -21.97
N ALA A 5 21.64 0.72 -22.04
CA ALA A 5 20.97 -0.02 -20.97
C ALA A 5 21.77 -0.08 -19.63
N GLN A 6 23.04 0.29 -19.62
CA GLN A 6 23.84 0.43 -18.40
C GLN A 6 23.59 1.75 -17.66
N LYS A 7 23.06 2.76 -18.37
CA LYS A 7 22.65 4.03 -17.75
C LYS A 7 21.28 3.84 -17.09
N PRO A 8 21.08 4.36 -15.86
CA PRO A 8 19.80 4.26 -15.20
C PRO A 8 18.69 4.97 -15.96
N ALA A 9 17.61 4.26 -16.25
CA ALA A 9 16.38 4.82 -16.77
C ALA A 9 15.37 4.94 -15.61
N LYS A 10 14.77 6.13 -15.46
CA LYS A 10 13.75 6.36 -14.42
C LYS A 10 12.42 5.75 -14.85
N PHE A 11 11.89 4.82 -14.07
CA PHE A 11 10.61 4.17 -14.33
C PHE A 11 9.85 3.94 -13.00
N LEU A 12 8.67 4.54 -12.87
CA LEU A 12 7.79 4.41 -11.70
C LEU A 12 8.51 4.67 -10.35
N GLY A 13 9.42 5.64 -10.33
CA GLY A 13 10.20 5.98 -9.13
C GLY A 13 11.40 5.07 -8.85
N TYR A 14 11.65 4.10 -9.71
CA TYR A 14 12.87 3.29 -9.71
C TYR A 14 13.86 3.77 -10.75
N ASP A 15 15.12 3.49 -10.50
CA ASP A 15 16.17 3.49 -11.51
C ASP A 15 16.33 2.05 -12.01
N VAL A 16 16.09 1.85 -13.30
CA VAL A 16 16.17 0.54 -13.98
C VAL A 16 17.39 0.56 -14.88
N PHE A 17 18.27 -0.40 -14.72
CA PHE A 17 19.45 -0.55 -15.58
C PHE A 17 19.97 -1.99 -15.59
N ILE A 18 20.82 -2.30 -16.56
CA ILE A 18 21.48 -3.62 -16.64
C ILE A 18 22.83 -3.53 -15.91
N ARG A 19 22.95 -4.27 -14.83
CA ARG A 19 24.21 -4.37 -14.10
C ARG A 19 25.15 -5.31 -14.86
N ARG A 20 26.29 -4.78 -15.28
CA ARG A 20 27.42 -5.56 -15.80
C ARG A 20 28.50 -5.61 -14.73
N CYS A 21 29.04 -6.79 -14.50
CA CYS A 21 30.20 -7.00 -13.66
C CYS A 21 31.07 -8.04 -14.33
N ASN A 22 32.34 -7.73 -14.48
CA ASN A 22 33.34 -8.69 -15.01
C ASN A 22 33.99 -9.53 -13.91
N ASP A 23 33.61 -9.28 -12.64
CA ASP A 23 34.15 -10.05 -11.52
C ASP A 23 33.76 -11.52 -11.64
N LEU A 24 34.71 -12.37 -11.40
CA LEU A 24 34.52 -13.80 -11.38
C LEU A 24 34.34 -14.27 -9.94
N ARG A 25 33.40 -15.17 -9.73
CA ARG A 25 33.20 -15.86 -8.44
C ARG A 25 33.06 -17.35 -8.66
N LYS A 26 33.36 -18.14 -7.65
CA LYS A 26 33.03 -19.56 -7.65
C LYS A 26 31.56 -19.75 -7.25
N ASP A 27 30.85 -20.59 -7.99
CA ASP A 27 29.51 -21.05 -7.61
C ASP A 27 29.61 -22.12 -6.50
N LYS A 28 28.47 -22.65 -6.06
CA LYS A 28 28.41 -23.69 -5.04
C LYS A 28 29.08 -25.02 -5.44
N TYR A 29 29.41 -25.19 -6.71
CA TYR A 29 30.09 -26.36 -7.26
C TYR A 29 31.58 -26.08 -7.57
N GLY A 30 32.10 -24.93 -7.18
CA GLY A 30 33.48 -24.51 -7.45
C GLY A 30 33.76 -24.02 -8.85
N LYS A 31 32.75 -23.95 -9.74
CA LYS A 31 32.89 -23.47 -11.10
C LYS A 31 32.99 -21.93 -11.11
N THR A 32 33.94 -21.39 -11.86
CA THR A 32 34.11 -19.95 -12.05
C THR A 32 33.00 -19.41 -12.92
N VAL A 33 32.18 -18.52 -12.37
CA VAL A 33 31.06 -17.86 -13.05
C VAL A 33 31.15 -16.35 -12.86
N ARG A 34 30.58 -15.58 -13.79
CA ARG A 34 30.47 -14.14 -13.60
C ARG A 34 29.54 -13.81 -12.44
N ALA A 35 29.91 -12.86 -11.59
CA ALA A 35 29.15 -12.47 -10.41
C ALA A 35 27.75 -11.94 -10.77
N PHE A 36 27.63 -11.20 -11.89
CA PHE A 36 26.37 -10.61 -12.37
C PHE A 36 26.31 -10.66 -13.90
N GLY A 37 25.68 -11.66 -14.46
CA GLY A 37 25.45 -11.73 -15.92
C GLY A 37 24.27 -10.83 -16.34
N HIS A 38 24.51 -9.68 -16.92
CA HIS A 38 23.56 -8.82 -17.67
C HIS A 38 22.10 -8.80 -17.13
N LYS A 39 21.90 -8.86 -15.82
CA LYS A 39 20.57 -8.89 -15.21
C LYS A 39 20.03 -7.47 -15.03
N PRO A 40 18.76 -7.23 -15.37
CA PRO A 40 18.12 -5.97 -15.01
C PRO A 40 18.01 -5.85 -13.49
N VAL A 41 18.27 -4.67 -12.99
CA VAL A 41 18.17 -4.35 -11.56
C VAL A 41 17.30 -3.11 -11.37
N LEU A 42 16.56 -3.11 -10.27
CA LEU A 42 15.71 -2.03 -9.84
C LEU A 42 16.35 -1.37 -8.62
N TYR A 43 16.65 -0.09 -8.70
CA TYR A 43 17.19 0.65 -7.56
C TYR A 43 16.22 1.73 -7.11
N LEU A 44 16.10 1.89 -5.81
CA LEU A 44 15.47 3.06 -5.21
C LEU A 44 16.41 4.24 -5.38
N ASN A 45 15.95 5.28 -6.08
CA ASN A 45 16.70 6.50 -6.29
C ASN A 45 16.71 7.37 -5.01
N PHE A 46 17.84 7.96 -4.73
CA PHE A 46 18.02 8.87 -3.61
C PHE A 46 17.12 10.12 -3.70
N GLU A 47 16.95 10.68 -4.90
CA GLU A 47 16.06 11.82 -5.13
C GLU A 47 14.59 11.50 -4.82
N THR A 48 14.14 10.29 -5.17
CA THR A 48 12.78 9.81 -4.87
C THR A 48 12.56 9.76 -3.35
N MET A 49 13.54 9.23 -2.62
CA MET A 49 13.50 9.16 -1.16
C MET A 49 13.51 10.56 -0.53
N ARG A 50 14.37 11.44 -1.03
CA ARG A 50 14.45 12.84 -0.64
C ARG A 50 13.11 13.55 -0.83
N LYS A 51 12.55 13.50 -2.05
CA LYS A 51 11.26 14.11 -2.37
C LYS A 51 10.18 13.63 -1.40
N LYS A 52 10.12 12.32 -1.14
CA LYS A 52 9.11 11.75 -0.24
C LYS A 52 9.25 12.22 1.21
N LEU A 53 10.47 12.39 1.71
CA LEU A 53 10.70 12.96 3.04
C LEU A 53 10.23 14.42 3.15
N PHE A 54 10.36 15.19 2.07
CA PHE A 54 9.83 16.56 2.03
C PHE A 54 8.31 16.58 1.91
N ASP A 55 7.73 15.75 1.05
CA ASP A 55 6.27 15.61 0.92
C ASP A 55 5.63 15.26 2.27
N TYR A 56 6.29 14.43 3.05
CA TYR A 56 5.87 14.08 4.41
C TYR A 56 6.21 15.14 5.47
N LYS A 57 6.89 16.21 5.10
CA LYS A 57 7.31 17.30 6.00
C LYS A 57 8.09 16.79 7.22
N VAL A 58 8.99 15.82 7.03
CA VAL A 58 9.79 15.20 8.10
C VAL A 58 11.26 15.62 8.07
N ALA A 59 11.72 16.20 6.98
CA ALA A 59 13.11 16.55 6.78
C ALA A 59 13.29 17.98 6.27
N ARG A 60 14.44 18.56 6.60
CA ARG A 60 15.01 19.75 5.97
C ARG A 60 16.44 19.48 5.54
N ILE A 61 16.88 20.17 4.51
CA ILE A 61 18.28 20.17 4.09
C ILE A 61 19.06 21.11 4.99
N ALA A 62 20.23 20.66 5.41
CA ALA A 62 21.25 21.49 6.02
C ALA A 62 22.57 21.23 5.30
N VAL A 63 23.35 22.25 5.08
CA VAL A 63 24.71 22.10 4.53
C VAL A 63 25.67 22.05 5.71
N VAL A 64 26.44 20.97 5.80
CA VAL A 64 27.47 20.78 6.82
C VAL A 64 28.76 20.42 6.11
N ASN A 65 29.77 21.21 6.29
CA ASN A 65 31.08 21.04 5.62
C ASN A 65 30.95 20.88 4.08
N GLY A 66 30.12 21.74 3.45
CA GLY A 66 29.90 21.73 2.01
C GLY A 66 29.06 20.55 1.49
N LYS A 67 28.59 19.65 2.37
CA LYS A 67 27.77 18.48 2.00
C LYS A 67 26.33 18.65 2.46
N GLU A 68 25.39 18.22 1.61
CA GLU A 68 23.97 18.17 1.94
C GLU A 68 23.72 17.08 2.99
N VAL A 69 23.12 17.47 4.11
CA VAL A 69 22.72 16.57 5.19
C VAL A 69 21.24 16.74 5.46
N TRP A 70 20.51 15.62 5.54
CA TRP A 70 19.10 15.65 5.87
C TRP A 70 18.90 15.64 7.38
N LYS A 71 18.25 16.65 7.89
CA LYS A 71 17.91 16.77 9.31
C LYS A 71 16.41 16.59 9.51
N SER A 72 16.04 15.69 10.40
CA SER A 72 14.63 15.49 10.78
C SER A 72 14.04 16.74 11.44
N ILE A 73 12.79 17.06 11.15
CA ILE A 73 12.02 18.16 11.74
C ILE A 73 10.74 17.64 12.43
N VAL A 74 10.14 18.50 13.25
CA VAL A 74 8.87 18.23 13.93
C VAL A 74 7.71 18.43 12.96
N ARG A 75 6.74 17.55 12.95
CA ARG A 75 5.43 17.75 12.32
C ARG A 75 4.50 18.46 13.29
N THR A 76 4.48 19.77 13.25
CA THR A 76 3.73 20.58 14.22
C THR A 76 2.22 20.32 14.21
N TYR A 77 1.65 20.01 13.04
CA TYR A 77 0.23 19.70 12.90
C TYR A 77 -0.20 18.40 13.60
N MET A 78 0.74 17.54 13.98
CA MET A 78 0.45 16.30 14.69
C MET A 78 0.49 16.44 16.22
N LEU A 79 0.86 17.61 16.75
CA LEU A 79 1.02 17.80 18.20
C LEU A 79 -0.27 17.61 18.99
N ASN A 80 -1.41 17.89 18.36
CA ASN A 80 -2.74 17.76 18.98
C ASN A 80 -3.40 16.39 18.76
N LEU A 81 -2.75 15.49 17.99
CA LEU A 81 -3.27 14.13 17.78
C LEU A 81 -2.94 13.23 18.97
N ASP A 82 -3.71 12.15 19.11
CA ASP A 82 -3.43 11.11 20.10
C ASP A 82 -2.12 10.37 19.80
N ASP A 83 -1.48 9.83 20.83
CA ASP A 83 -0.22 9.09 20.71
C ASP A 83 -0.36 7.91 19.76
N LEU A 84 -1.50 7.20 19.81
CA LEU A 84 -1.84 6.11 18.91
C LEU A 84 -1.92 6.59 17.45
N GLU A 85 -2.59 7.70 17.21
CA GLU A 85 -2.74 8.27 15.85
C GLU A 85 -1.39 8.68 15.28
N ILE A 86 -0.54 9.34 16.09
CA ILE A 86 0.80 9.74 15.67
C ILE A 86 1.61 8.52 15.21
N VAL A 87 1.70 7.48 16.06
CA VAL A 87 2.47 6.25 15.72
C VAL A 87 1.86 5.53 14.52
N SER A 88 0.53 5.44 14.45
CA SER A 88 -0.18 4.77 13.36
C SER A 88 0.06 5.45 12.01
N GLN A 89 0.07 6.77 11.96
CA GLN A 89 0.34 7.52 10.74
C GLN A 89 1.78 7.34 10.26
N PHE A 90 2.76 7.47 11.15
CA PHE A 90 4.16 7.20 10.80
C PHE A 90 4.36 5.76 10.32
N ASN A 91 3.71 4.78 10.98
CA ASN A 91 3.76 3.38 10.57
C ASN A 91 3.16 3.17 9.17
N ALA A 92 2.01 3.78 8.88
CA ALA A 92 1.35 3.68 7.58
C ALA A 92 2.23 4.24 6.46
N GLU A 93 2.85 5.37 6.68
CA GLU A 93 3.75 6.01 5.71
C GLU A 93 5.02 5.18 5.46
N ILE A 94 5.64 4.65 6.53
CA ILE A 94 6.84 3.79 6.41
C ILE A 94 6.49 2.49 5.70
N ARG A 95 5.40 1.82 6.09
CA ARG A 95 4.94 0.59 5.45
C ARG A 95 4.56 0.80 3.98
N GLY A 96 3.86 1.88 3.68
CA GLY A 96 3.50 2.24 2.31
C GLY A 96 4.73 2.43 1.42
N PHE A 97 5.72 3.20 1.91
CA PHE A 97 6.98 3.40 1.20
C PHE A 97 7.75 2.08 1.03
N TYR A 98 7.91 1.30 2.10
CA TYR A 98 8.60 0.01 2.04
C TYR A 98 7.87 -0.99 1.14
N ASN A 99 6.56 -1.11 1.22
CA ASN A 99 5.81 -2.06 0.39
C ASN A 99 6.01 -1.77 -1.09
N TYR A 100 6.03 -0.50 -1.47
CA TYR A 100 6.28 -0.10 -2.85
C TYR A 100 7.72 -0.43 -3.29
N TYR A 101 8.73 -0.09 -2.48
CA TYR A 101 10.14 -0.25 -2.83
C TYR A 101 10.79 -1.54 -2.31
N SER A 102 10.02 -2.47 -1.75
CA SER A 102 10.55 -3.70 -1.17
C SER A 102 11.20 -4.65 -2.17
N ILE A 103 10.86 -4.55 -3.46
CA ILE A 103 11.45 -5.35 -4.54
C ILE A 103 12.78 -4.77 -5.04
N ALA A 104 13.12 -3.54 -4.67
CA ALA A 104 14.37 -2.90 -5.09
C ALA A 104 15.59 -3.71 -4.62
N ASN A 105 16.59 -3.80 -5.48
CA ASN A 105 17.84 -4.50 -5.17
C ASN A 105 18.61 -3.84 -4.00
N ASN A 106 18.41 -2.54 -3.82
CA ASN A 106 18.98 -1.74 -2.74
C ASN A 106 17.97 -1.37 -1.65
N SER A 107 16.96 -2.20 -1.37
CA SER A 107 15.91 -1.90 -0.39
C SER A 107 16.45 -1.54 1.02
N TYR A 108 17.66 -1.98 1.35
CA TYR A 108 18.34 -1.62 2.61
C TYR A 108 18.54 -0.10 2.78
N VAL A 109 18.58 0.66 1.69
CA VAL A 109 18.70 2.13 1.72
C VAL A 109 17.50 2.79 2.42
N ILE A 110 16.36 2.09 2.49
CA ILE A 110 15.17 2.54 3.23
C ILE A 110 15.47 2.73 4.73
N ASN A 111 16.52 2.12 5.27
CA ASN A 111 16.96 2.39 6.63
C ASN A 111 17.28 3.88 6.87
N SER A 112 17.85 4.57 5.88
CA SER A 112 18.14 6.00 5.99
C SER A 112 16.85 6.83 6.03
N PHE A 113 15.86 6.47 5.21
CA PHE A 113 14.51 7.05 5.25
C PHE A 113 13.86 6.83 6.61
N TYR A 114 13.87 5.59 7.09
CA TYR A 114 13.32 5.21 8.40
C TYR A 114 13.99 5.97 9.56
N HIS A 115 15.30 6.17 9.50
CA HIS A 115 16.02 6.95 10.51
C HIS A 115 15.46 8.38 10.62
N ILE A 116 15.26 9.07 9.50
CA ILE A 116 14.70 10.42 9.49
C ILE A 116 13.26 10.42 10.00
N MET A 117 12.43 9.46 9.56
CA MET A 117 11.05 9.30 10.01
C MET A 117 10.98 9.07 11.53
N SER A 118 11.82 8.17 12.05
CA SER A 118 11.89 7.86 13.49
C SER A 118 12.23 9.08 14.32
N TYR A 119 13.28 9.80 13.94
CA TYR A 119 13.68 11.01 14.67
C TYR A 119 12.66 12.14 14.55
N SER A 120 11.96 12.25 13.42
CA SER A 120 10.84 13.19 13.29
C SER A 120 9.73 12.84 14.28
N MET A 121 9.33 11.57 14.37
CA MET A 121 8.34 11.11 15.34
C MET A 121 8.78 11.39 16.78
N TYR A 122 10.01 11.04 17.16
CA TYR A 122 10.52 11.30 18.51
C TYR A 122 10.50 12.79 18.87
N LYS A 123 10.78 13.66 17.89
CA LYS A 123 10.70 15.11 18.07
C LYS A 123 9.26 15.60 18.20
N VAL A 124 8.28 14.97 17.51
CA VAL A 124 6.85 15.26 17.71
C VAL A 124 6.46 14.96 19.15
N PHE A 125 6.81 13.78 19.67
CA PHE A 125 6.54 13.43 21.07
C PHE A 125 7.27 14.36 22.04
N ALA A 126 8.55 14.67 21.79
CA ALA A 126 9.33 15.58 22.63
C ALA A 126 8.68 16.97 22.73
N ASN A 127 8.19 17.49 21.61
CA ASN A 127 7.51 18.78 21.56
C ASN A 127 6.13 18.72 22.22
N LYS A 128 5.32 17.68 21.93
CA LYS A 128 4.01 17.47 22.55
C LYS A 128 4.08 17.46 24.08
N TYR A 129 5.06 16.77 24.65
CA TYR A 129 5.25 16.62 26.09
C TYR A 129 6.25 17.59 26.69
N LYS A 130 6.66 18.63 25.95
CA LYS A 130 7.65 19.64 26.41
C LYS A 130 8.87 18.99 27.08
N SER A 131 9.43 17.96 26.43
CA SER A 131 10.49 17.11 26.97
C SER A 131 11.62 16.91 25.95
N SER A 132 12.72 16.31 26.37
CA SER A 132 13.81 15.96 25.45
C SER A 132 13.55 14.61 24.78
N VAL A 133 14.07 14.41 23.57
CA VAL A 133 14.00 13.12 22.82
C VAL A 133 14.55 11.98 23.68
N LYS A 134 15.62 12.21 24.45
CA LYS A 134 16.21 11.22 25.36
C LYS A 134 15.21 10.73 26.40
N LYS A 135 14.49 11.65 27.06
CA LYS A 135 13.47 11.31 28.08
C LYS A 135 12.28 10.58 27.44
N ILE A 136 11.85 10.99 26.24
CA ILE A 136 10.78 10.29 25.49
C ILE A 136 11.20 8.85 25.18
N LEU A 137 12.42 8.64 24.69
CA LEU A 137 12.90 7.29 24.39
C LEU A 137 12.98 6.43 25.66
N LEU A 138 13.41 6.96 26.79
CA LEU A 138 13.41 6.22 28.05
C LEU A 138 12.00 5.80 28.49
N LYS A 139 10.99 6.66 28.27
CA LYS A 139 9.61 6.40 28.65
C LYS A 139 8.92 5.37 27.74
N TYR A 140 9.06 5.53 26.43
CA TYR A 140 8.26 4.80 25.44
C TYR A 140 9.00 3.62 24.79
N LYS A 141 10.34 3.54 24.86
CA LYS A 141 11.11 2.47 24.26
C LYS A 141 11.28 1.31 25.22
N LYS A 142 10.55 0.22 24.99
CA LYS A 142 10.65 -1.05 25.72
C LYS A 142 11.21 -2.12 24.79
N ASN A 143 12.13 -2.94 25.25
CA ASN A 143 12.75 -4.02 24.46
C ASN A 143 13.25 -3.56 23.07
N LYS A 144 13.91 -2.39 23.03
CA LYS A 144 14.41 -1.75 21.79
C LYS A 144 13.32 -1.26 20.82
N VAL A 145 12.03 -1.45 21.11
CA VAL A 145 10.90 -1.01 20.29
C VAL A 145 10.18 0.14 20.96
N PHE A 146 9.86 1.19 20.20
CA PHE A 146 9.04 2.30 20.69
C PHE A 146 7.57 1.87 20.67
N GLN A 147 6.86 2.03 21.79
CA GLN A 147 5.48 1.57 21.96
C GLN A 147 4.67 2.62 22.72
N VAL A 148 3.42 2.78 22.31
CA VAL A 148 2.42 3.60 23.01
C VAL A 148 1.29 2.69 23.50
N ALA A 149 0.85 2.92 24.73
CA ALA A 149 -0.31 2.23 25.31
C ALA A 149 -1.58 2.98 24.90
N TYR A 150 -2.64 2.24 24.60
CA TYR A 150 -3.98 2.77 24.38
C TYR A 150 -5.04 1.81 24.92
N GLU A 151 -6.20 2.31 25.23
CA GLU A 151 -7.33 1.49 25.67
C GLU A 151 -8.28 1.23 24.50
N ASN A 152 -8.73 -0.01 24.37
CA ASN A 152 -9.76 -0.36 23.40
C ASN A 152 -11.16 -0.05 23.98
N SER A 153 -12.20 -0.17 23.14
CA SER A 153 -13.60 0.04 23.52
C SER A 153 -14.10 -0.87 24.67
N LYS A 154 -13.34 -1.89 25.05
CA LYS A 154 -13.64 -2.82 26.15
C LYS A 154 -12.82 -2.53 27.41
N GLY A 155 -12.15 -1.37 27.51
CA GLY A 155 -11.31 -1.00 28.65
C GLY A 155 -10.00 -1.77 28.78
N LYS A 156 -9.62 -2.58 27.77
CA LYS A 156 -8.36 -3.33 27.80
C LYS A 156 -7.21 -2.49 27.24
N THR A 157 -6.12 -2.38 28.00
CA THR A 157 -4.89 -1.72 27.56
C THR A 157 -4.18 -2.56 26.50
N LEU A 158 -3.92 -1.96 25.34
CA LEU A 158 -3.18 -2.52 24.22
C LEU A 158 -1.95 -1.64 23.94
N TYR A 159 -1.00 -2.19 23.17
CA TYR A 159 0.22 -1.48 22.81
C TYR A 159 0.36 -1.41 21.29
N GLN A 160 0.54 -0.21 20.76
CA GLN A 160 0.90 0.03 19.36
C GLN A 160 2.40 0.20 19.26
N SER A 161 3.06 -0.73 18.57
CA SER A 161 4.50 -0.65 18.29
C SER A 161 4.78 0.24 17.09
N PHE A 162 5.84 1.03 17.16
CA PHE A 162 6.42 1.67 15.99
C PHE A 162 7.10 0.62 15.10
N TYR A 163 7.09 0.84 13.80
CA TYR A 163 7.63 -0.09 12.81
C TYR A 163 9.05 -0.55 13.15
N HIS A 164 9.28 -1.86 13.14
CA HIS A 164 10.58 -2.48 13.50
C HIS A 164 10.90 -3.76 12.72
N ASP A 165 10.09 -4.10 11.69
CA ASP A 165 10.23 -5.36 10.94
C ASP A 165 11.44 -5.37 9.98
N GLY A 166 12.14 -4.21 9.84
CA GLY A 166 13.27 -4.06 8.94
C GLY A 166 12.88 -3.92 7.47
N PHE A 167 13.90 -3.82 6.58
CA PHE A 167 13.72 -3.49 5.16
C PHE A 167 14.44 -4.49 4.25
N LYS A 168 14.14 -5.77 4.44
CA LYS A 168 14.69 -6.83 3.59
C LYS A 168 14.04 -6.79 2.21
N ARG A 169 14.85 -7.03 1.16
CA ARG A 169 14.31 -7.17 -0.19
C ARG A 169 13.31 -8.31 -0.25
N LYS A 170 12.11 -8.04 -0.77
CA LYS A 170 11.13 -9.07 -1.08
C LYS A 170 11.42 -9.65 -2.46
N LYS A 171 11.37 -10.97 -2.58
CA LYS A 171 11.45 -11.62 -3.89
C LYS A 171 10.12 -11.40 -4.60
N VAL A 172 10.19 -11.06 -5.90
CA VAL A 172 8.98 -11.05 -6.75
C VAL A 172 8.56 -12.51 -6.92
N ALA A 173 7.28 -12.80 -6.72
CA ALA A 173 6.75 -14.14 -6.97
C ALA A 173 6.91 -14.49 -8.46
N GLY A 174 7.63 -15.60 -8.74
CA GLY A 174 8.05 -15.95 -10.10
C GLY A 174 6.96 -16.40 -11.08
N ASN A 175 5.70 -16.50 -10.64
CA ASN A 175 4.58 -17.03 -11.44
C ASN A 175 3.45 -16.01 -11.67
N ILE A 176 3.78 -14.72 -11.71
CA ILE A 176 2.78 -13.74 -12.14
C ILE A 176 2.77 -13.79 -13.67
N TYR A 177 1.75 -14.39 -14.26
CA TYR A 177 1.43 -14.26 -15.67
C TYR A 177 1.01 -12.81 -15.90
N CYS A 178 1.99 -11.93 -16.18
CA CYS A 178 1.79 -10.51 -16.40
C CYS A 178 0.94 -10.23 -17.65
N ASP A 179 0.92 -11.18 -18.60
CA ASP A 179 0.22 -11.05 -19.87
C ASP A 179 -1.21 -11.58 -19.85
N THR A 180 -1.64 -12.19 -18.77
CA THR A 180 -3.03 -12.57 -18.59
C THR A 180 -3.78 -11.40 -17.99
N ILE A 181 -4.45 -10.62 -18.83
CA ILE A 181 -5.46 -9.66 -18.35
C ILE A 181 -6.50 -10.51 -17.61
N PRO A 182 -6.66 -10.34 -16.28
CA PRO A 182 -7.68 -11.09 -15.56
C PRO A 182 -9.02 -10.80 -16.22
N ARG A 183 -9.72 -11.80 -16.73
CA ARG A 183 -11.11 -11.67 -17.23
C ARG A 183 -12.09 -11.22 -16.15
N THR A 184 -11.68 -11.21 -14.91
CA THR A 184 -12.35 -10.51 -13.85
C THR A 184 -12.15 -9.01 -14.07
N VAL A 185 -13.07 -8.42 -14.84
CA VAL A 185 -13.31 -6.97 -14.80
C VAL A 185 -13.23 -6.57 -13.33
N SER A 186 -12.22 -5.80 -13.04
CA SER A 186 -11.78 -5.54 -11.68
C SER A 186 -12.95 -5.10 -10.81
N ILE A 187 -13.15 -5.86 -9.76
CA ILE A 187 -14.08 -5.59 -8.67
C ILE A 187 -13.64 -4.33 -7.88
N THR A 188 -12.57 -3.67 -8.33
CA THR A 188 -11.99 -2.44 -7.78
C THR A 188 -12.72 -1.17 -8.21
N GLY A 189 -13.78 -1.26 -9.01
CA GLY A 189 -14.70 -0.14 -9.16
C GLY A 189 -15.24 0.22 -7.77
N GLY A 190 -14.94 1.43 -7.29
CA GLY A 190 -15.45 1.95 -6.02
C GLY A 190 -16.95 1.67 -5.87
N ARG A 191 -17.47 1.80 -4.67
CA ARG A 191 -18.90 1.68 -4.41
C ARG A 191 -19.65 2.78 -5.19
N ASN A 192 -19.90 2.55 -6.48
CA ASN A 192 -20.72 3.47 -7.26
C ASN A 192 -22.07 3.60 -6.59
N SER A 193 -22.54 4.82 -6.44
CA SER A 193 -23.83 5.08 -5.85
C SER A 193 -24.91 4.37 -6.68
N LEU A 194 -26.05 4.07 -6.09
CA LEU A 194 -27.20 3.48 -6.78
C LEU A 194 -27.59 4.32 -7.99
N MET A 195 -27.57 5.64 -7.84
CA MET A 195 -27.88 6.61 -8.91
C MET A 195 -26.90 6.55 -10.08
N GLU A 196 -25.59 6.42 -9.82
CA GLU A 196 -24.59 6.31 -10.88
C GLU A 196 -24.78 5.02 -11.69
N ARG A 197 -25.07 3.90 -11.02
CA ARG A 197 -25.33 2.61 -11.68
C ARG A 197 -26.58 2.61 -12.55
N LEU A 198 -27.63 3.32 -12.13
CA LEU A 198 -28.84 3.50 -12.94
C LEU A 198 -28.57 4.43 -14.13
N LYS A 199 -27.79 5.49 -13.96
CA LYS A 199 -27.40 6.41 -15.03
C LYS A 199 -26.58 5.74 -16.14
N LEU A 200 -25.79 4.71 -15.81
CA LEU A 200 -25.02 3.93 -16.80
C LEU A 200 -25.93 3.14 -17.75
N GLN A 201 -27.21 2.93 -17.40
CA GLN A 201 -28.20 2.20 -18.20
C GLN A 201 -27.73 0.85 -18.76
N VAL A 202 -26.84 0.15 -18.01
CA VAL A 202 -26.27 -1.14 -18.42
C VAL A 202 -26.61 -2.20 -17.38
N CYS A 203 -27.16 -3.32 -17.82
CA CYS A 203 -27.42 -4.47 -16.96
C CYS A 203 -26.12 -5.05 -16.40
N GLU A 204 -26.00 -5.12 -15.08
CA GLU A 204 -24.78 -5.62 -14.42
C GLU A 204 -24.55 -7.15 -14.64
N LEU A 205 -25.51 -7.89 -15.20
CA LEU A 205 -25.38 -9.33 -15.49
C LEU A 205 -25.08 -9.62 -16.96
N CYS A 206 -25.87 -9.09 -17.88
CA CYS A 206 -25.77 -9.42 -19.30
C CYS A 206 -25.29 -8.26 -20.19
N GLY A 207 -25.11 -7.04 -19.63
CA GLY A 207 -24.68 -5.88 -20.41
C GLY A 207 -25.77 -5.22 -21.27
N ALA A 208 -27.00 -5.71 -21.27
CA ALA A 208 -28.11 -5.13 -22.03
C ALA A 208 -28.45 -3.73 -21.53
N THR A 209 -28.91 -2.85 -22.46
CA THR A 209 -29.30 -1.47 -22.20
C THR A 209 -30.79 -1.25 -22.10
N ASP A 210 -31.58 -2.33 -22.03
CA ASP A 210 -33.03 -2.29 -21.86
C ASP A 210 -33.44 -1.72 -20.52
N LYS A 211 -34.74 -1.54 -20.29
CA LYS A 211 -35.33 -1.07 -19.04
C LYS A 211 -34.67 -1.76 -17.84
N LEU A 212 -33.94 -0.98 -17.04
CA LEU A 212 -33.24 -1.47 -15.86
C LEU A 212 -34.11 -1.37 -14.62
N GLU A 213 -34.01 -2.41 -13.81
CA GLU A 213 -34.66 -2.51 -12.52
C GLU A 213 -33.62 -2.82 -11.45
N MET A 214 -33.92 -2.43 -10.21
CA MET A 214 -33.04 -2.73 -9.07
C MET A 214 -33.49 -3.99 -8.37
N HIS A 215 -32.70 -5.06 -8.52
CA HIS A 215 -32.89 -6.26 -7.72
C HIS A 215 -32.26 -6.09 -6.33
N HIS A 216 -33.06 -6.33 -5.27
CA HIS A 216 -32.66 -6.16 -3.87
C HIS A 216 -32.74 -7.49 -3.11
N VAL A 217 -31.76 -7.74 -2.21
CA VAL A 217 -31.81 -8.87 -1.26
C VAL A 217 -31.90 -8.37 0.17
N ARG A 218 -32.70 -9.05 1.00
CA ARG A 218 -32.90 -8.65 2.39
C ARG A 218 -31.61 -8.75 3.20
N LYS A 219 -30.91 -9.87 3.11
CA LYS A 219 -29.66 -10.12 3.83
C LYS A 219 -28.61 -10.76 2.91
N LEU A 220 -27.38 -10.25 2.90
CA LEU A 220 -26.28 -10.84 2.12
C LEU A 220 -25.85 -12.21 2.66
N LYS A 221 -25.98 -12.45 3.95
CA LYS A 221 -25.61 -13.73 4.59
C LYS A 221 -26.47 -14.91 4.15
N ASP A 222 -27.66 -14.62 3.60
CA ASP A 222 -28.59 -15.66 3.14
C ASP A 222 -28.22 -16.17 1.73
N LEU A 223 -27.29 -15.49 1.04
CA LEU A 223 -26.81 -15.87 -0.28
C LEU A 223 -25.76 -16.98 -0.16
N LYS A 224 -25.98 -18.08 -0.87
CA LYS A 224 -25.09 -19.26 -0.86
C LYS A 224 -24.00 -19.23 -1.94
N GLY A 225 -24.01 -18.22 -2.83
CA GLY A 225 -23.05 -18.09 -3.92
C GLY A 225 -23.20 -19.16 -5.02
N LYS A 226 -24.37 -19.77 -5.17
CA LYS A 226 -24.63 -20.82 -6.18
C LYS A 226 -24.74 -20.24 -7.59
N SER A 227 -25.38 -19.08 -7.73
CA SER A 227 -25.59 -18.40 -9.01
C SER A 227 -24.61 -17.22 -9.20
N ASP A 228 -24.39 -16.80 -10.46
CA ASP A 228 -23.46 -15.70 -10.78
C ASP A 228 -23.89 -14.36 -10.18
N TRP A 229 -25.19 -14.12 -10.08
CA TRP A 229 -25.68 -12.89 -9.46
C TRP A 229 -25.45 -12.87 -7.94
N GLU A 230 -25.56 -14.03 -7.27
CA GLU A 230 -25.22 -14.16 -5.84
C GLU A 230 -23.72 -13.92 -5.62
N LYS A 231 -22.87 -14.60 -6.42
CA LYS A 231 -21.41 -14.40 -6.37
C LYS A 231 -21.05 -12.94 -6.53
N ARG A 232 -21.65 -12.23 -7.50
CA ARG A 232 -21.42 -10.79 -7.72
C ARG A 232 -21.86 -9.94 -6.53
N LYS A 233 -23.01 -10.23 -5.90
CA LYS A 233 -23.47 -9.50 -4.71
C LYS A 233 -22.55 -9.73 -3.51
N ILE A 234 -22.16 -10.97 -3.27
CA ILE A 234 -21.24 -11.34 -2.18
C ILE A 234 -19.88 -10.66 -2.37
N ALA A 235 -19.27 -10.82 -3.54
CA ALA A 235 -17.96 -10.25 -3.85
C ALA A 235 -17.93 -8.73 -3.71
N ARG A 236 -18.98 -8.06 -4.13
CA ARG A 236 -19.12 -6.59 -4.04
C ARG A 236 -19.68 -6.11 -2.71
N ARG A 237 -20.04 -7.02 -1.79
CA ARG A 237 -20.72 -6.73 -0.53
C ARG A 237 -21.92 -5.77 -0.70
N ARG A 238 -22.68 -5.95 -1.77
CA ARG A 238 -23.82 -5.11 -2.12
C ARG A 238 -25.15 -5.87 -2.11
N LYS A 239 -26.18 -5.29 -1.51
CA LYS A 239 -27.51 -5.85 -1.50
C LYS A 239 -28.29 -5.62 -2.82
N THR A 240 -27.82 -4.73 -3.67
CA THR A 240 -28.51 -4.29 -4.90
C THR A 240 -27.73 -4.63 -6.15
N LEU A 241 -28.42 -4.99 -7.23
CA LEU A 241 -27.90 -5.09 -8.61
C LEU A 241 -28.84 -4.36 -9.56
N ALA A 242 -28.29 -3.59 -10.51
CA ALA A 242 -29.04 -3.02 -11.63
C ALA A 242 -29.13 -4.09 -12.72
N VAL A 243 -30.32 -4.56 -13.05
CA VAL A 243 -30.54 -5.68 -13.98
C VAL A 243 -31.68 -5.35 -14.94
N CYS A 244 -31.61 -5.84 -16.18
CA CYS A 244 -32.75 -5.76 -17.10
C CYS A 244 -33.90 -6.68 -16.66
N SER A 245 -35.10 -6.43 -17.12
CA SER A 245 -36.30 -7.20 -16.78
C SER A 245 -36.15 -8.70 -17.04
N LYS A 246 -35.46 -9.10 -18.11
CA LYS A 246 -35.16 -10.52 -18.43
C LYS A 246 -34.28 -11.18 -17.37
N CYS A 247 -33.19 -10.49 -16.97
CA CYS A 247 -32.30 -10.99 -15.91
C CYS A 247 -32.98 -10.97 -14.54
N HIS A 248 -33.83 -9.98 -14.27
CA HIS A 248 -34.59 -9.87 -13.04
C HIS A 248 -35.58 -11.05 -12.90
N ALA A 249 -36.30 -11.36 -13.96
CA ALA A 249 -37.22 -12.51 -13.98
C ALA A 249 -36.53 -13.88 -13.77
N LYS A 250 -35.25 -14.00 -14.20
CA LYS A 250 -34.45 -15.22 -13.92
C LYS A 250 -34.00 -15.31 -12.45
N ILE A 251 -33.83 -14.17 -11.79
CA ILE A 251 -33.42 -14.14 -10.37
C ILE A 251 -34.61 -14.37 -9.44
N ASP A 252 -35.74 -13.78 -9.74
CA ASP A 252 -36.98 -13.84 -8.95
C ASP A 252 -38.16 -14.24 -9.87
N PRO A 253 -38.34 -15.55 -10.11
CA PRO A 253 -39.43 -16.06 -10.97
C PRO A 253 -40.82 -15.74 -10.41
N ASP A 254 -40.99 -15.66 -9.10
CA ASP A 254 -42.28 -15.49 -8.42
C ASP A 254 -42.79 -14.04 -8.44
N ARG A 255 -41.99 -13.09 -8.96
CA ARG A 255 -42.41 -11.67 -9.01
C ARG A 255 -43.65 -11.44 -9.90
N ARG A 256 -43.78 -12.20 -10.99
CA ARG A 256 -44.95 -12.06 -11.89
C ARG A 256 -46.28 -12.40 -11.22
N ILE A 257 -46.25 -13.26 -10.19
CA ILE A 257 -47.43 -13.69 -9.44
C ILE A 257 -47.88 -12.62 -8.43
N ARG A 258 -46.99 -11.71 -8.00
CA ARG A 258 -47.28 -10.68 -7.00
C ARG A 258 -47.73 -9.33 -7.58
N LEU A 259 -47.72 -9.16 -8.89
CA LEU A 259 -48.10 -7.93 -9.61
C LEU A 259 -49.44 -8.06 -10.37
N ASN A 260 -50.06 -9.20 -10.27
CA ASN A 260 -51.46 -9.46 -10.62
C ASN A 260 -52.24 -9.75 -9.30
#